data_8bf5e9d9a84f546082e34a07f6c503d0
#
_entry.id   8bf5e9d9a84f546082e34a07f6c503d0
#
_cell.length_a   1.000
_cell.length_b   1.000
_cell.length_c   1.000
_cell.angle_alpha   90.00
_cell.angle_beta   90.00
_cell.angle_gamma   90.00
#
_symmetry.space_group_name_H-M   'P 1'
#
loop_
_entity.id
_entity.type
_entity.pdbx_description
1 polymer ?
#
loop_
_entity_poly.entity_id
_entity_poly.type
_entity_poly.pdbx_seq_one_letter_code
_entity_poly.pdbx_strand_id
1 'polypeptide(L)'
;MSKKTMFEKIWDNHVIYQEAGKPSILYIDLHLVHEVTSPQAFEGLRLSGRQVRRPELTFATMDHNVPTKDRYNITDPISKQQIDTLTQNCRDFGVTLYDLDTVDQGVVHVMGPELGLTHPGKTIVCGDSHTSTHGAFGALAFGIGTSEVEHVMATQCLQQAKAKTMEVRFVGTRKPGVTAKDMILGVIAKYGTDFATGYVIEYTGESIRELSMEERMTVCNMSIEGGARAGMIAPDETTFNYLRGRQHVAQGDAFEQAVAEWKELVTDEGAEFDVVLEFDVDALIPQVTWGTSPGMGTDISSTVPIPAKLPTENERKAAEKALEYMDLKPGTPITDIAIDYVFIGSCTNGRIEDLRAAAEVAKGYKVSDKVTAIVVPGSGRVKIQAEEEGLDIIFKEAGFEWREAGCSMCLAMNPDVLQPGQRCASTSNRNFEGRQGRGGRTHLVSPAMAAAAAIHGHFVDVRDWKFKQEEVVR
;
A
#
# COMPACT_ATOMS: atom_id res chain seq x y z
N MET A 1 11.01 -25.49 -24.59
CA MET A 1 9.87 -24.69 -24.13
C MET A 1 10.26 -23.23 -24.26
N SER A 2 9.34 -22.33 -24.57
CA SER A 2 9.59 -20.88 -24.52
C SER A 2 9.90 -20.48 -23.08
N LYS A 3 10.89 -19.60 -22.91
CA LYS A 3 11.22 -19.00 -21.61
C LYS A 3 10.07 -18.07 -21.21
N LYS A 4 9.70 -18.07 -19.94
CA LYS A 4 8.52 -17.32 -19.42
C LYS A 4 8.89 -16.40 -18.27
N THR A 5 8.27 -15.25 -18.23
CA THR A 5 8.26 -14.39 -17.05
C THR A 5 7.42 -15.01 -15.92
N MET A 6 7.64 -14.57 -14.67
CA MET A 6 6.83 -15.01 -13.52
C MET A 6 5.33 -14.77 -13.77
N PHE A 7 4.98 -13.60 -14.29
CA PHE A 7 3.59 -13.30 -14.67
C PHE A 7 3.01 -14.33 -15.65
N GLU A 8 3.76 -14.69 -16.69
CA GLU A 8 3.29 -15.66 -17.70
C GLU A 8 3.12 -17.06 -17.11
N LYS A 9 4.01 -17.49 -16.21
CA LYS A 9 3.87 -18.78 -15.51
C LYS A 9 2.60 -18.83 -14.69
N ILE A 10 2.32 -17.78 -13.90
CA ILE A 10 1.12 -17.71 -13.06
C ILE A 10 -0.13 -17.60 -13.94
N TRP A 11 -0.11 -16.74 -14.96
CA TRP A 11 -1.21 -16.58 -15.88
C TRP A 11 -1.61 -17.90 -16.54
N ASP A 12 -0.64 -18.60 -17.14
CA ASP A 12 -0.89 -19.83 -17.88
C ASP A 12 -1.43 -20.96 -16.99
N ASN A 13 -1.03 -20.98 -15.70
CA ASN A 13 -1.53 -21.96 -14.72
C ASN A 13 -2.98 -21.66 -14.26
N HIS A 14 -3.48 -20.44 -14.47
CA HIS A 14 -4.81 -20.02 -14.00
C HIS A 14 -5.82 -19.79 -15.12
N VAL A 15 -5.41 -19.82 -16.39
CA VAL A 15 -6.33 -19.75 -17.53
C VAL A 15 -7.13 -21.03 -17.61
N ILE A 16 -8.43 -20.96 -17.37
CA ILE A 16 -9.36 -22.09 -17.50
C ILE A 16 -10.07 -22.12 -18.85
N TYR A 17 -10.15 -20.98 -19.53
CA TYR A 17 -10.70 -20.87 -20.88
C TYR A 17 -10.10 -19.69 -21.62
N GLN A 18 -9.78 -19.88 -22.90
CA GLN A 18 -9.28 -18.86 -23.79
C GLN A 18 -9.82 -19.06 -25.20
N GLU A 19 -10.31 -17.99 -25.82
CA GLU A 19 -10.71 -17.92 -27.21
C GLU A 19 -9.90 -16.86 -27.92
N ALA A 20 -9.49 -17.12 -29.15
CA ALA A 20 -8.68 -16.19 -29.93
C ALA A 20 -9.38 -14.83 -30.08
N GLY A 21 -8.66 -13.73 -29.75
CA GLY A 21 -9.17 -12.37 -29.82
C GLY A 21 -10.14 -11.95 -28.70
N LYS A 22 -10.38 -12.82 -27.73
CA LYS A 22 -11.20 -12.50 -26.55
C LYS A 22 -10.36 -12.53 -25.26
N PRO A 23 -10.81 -11.83 -24.17
CA PRO A 23 -10.22 -11.98 -22.87
C PRO A 23 -10.28 -13.42 -22.37
N SER A 24 -9.28 -13.84 -21.60
CA SER A 24 -9.22 -15.16 -20.96
C SER A 24 -10.10 -15.21 -19.71
N ILE A 25 -10.56 -16.39 -19.33
CA ILE A 25 -11.18 -16.62 -18.03
C ILE A 25 -10.12 -17.21 -17.10
N LEU A 26 -9.84 -16.50 -16.00
CA LEU A 26 -8.90 -16.89 -14.97
C LEU A 26 -9.62 -17.49 -13.77
N TYR A 27 -9.09 -18.55 -13.18
CA TYR A 27 -9.43 -18.99 -11.84
C TYR A 27 -8.82 -18.02 -10.81
N ILE A 28 -9.53 -17.77 -9.73
CA ILE A 28 -9.08 -16.89 -8.63
C ILE A 28 -8.88 -17.72 -7.36
N ASP A 29 -7.66 -17.75 -6.83
CA ASP A 29 -7.30 -18.54 -5.64
C ASP A 29 -7.72 -17.91 -4.33
N LEU A 30 -7.73 -16.57 -4.28
CA LEU A 30 -8.08 -15.82 -3.07
C LEU A 30 -8.89 -14.58 -3.42
N HIS A 31 -10.03 -14.43 -2.77
CA HIS A 31 -10.87 -13.26 -2.85
C HIS A 31 -10.91 -12.56 -1.50
N LEU A 32 -10.37 -11.35 -1.43
CA LEU A 32 -10.43 -10.50 -0.25
C LEU A 32 -11.56 -9.49 -0.39
N VAL A 33 -12.29 -9.25 0.69
CA VAL A 33 -13.52 -8.44 0.67
C VAL A 33 -13.53 -7.45 1.84
N HIS A 34 -14.05 -6.26 1.61
CA HIS A 34 -14.26 -5.25 2.64
C HIS A 34 -15.62 -4.56 2.50
N GLU A 35 -15.98 -3.73 3.48
CA GLU A 35 -17.33 -3.17 3.63
C GLU A 35 -17.75 -2.19 2.53
N VAL A 36 -16.79 -1.58 1.81
CA VAL A 36 -17.10 -0.50 0.85
C VAL A 36 -17.61 -1.03 -0.49
N THR A 37 -16.97 -2.08 -1.05
CA THR A 37 -17.24 -2.57 -2.41
C THR A 37 -18.07 -3.84 -2.45
N SER A 38 -18.42 -4.42 -1.31
CA SER A 38 -19.11 -5.70 -1.24
C SER A 38 -20.64 -5.64 -1.12
N PRO A 39 -21.29 -4.58 -0.59
CA PRO A 39 -22.72 -4.61 -0.34
C PRO A 39 -23.56 -4.95 -1.58
N GLN A 40 -23.29 -4.27 -2.71
CA GLN A 40 -23.99 -4.51 -3.97
C GLN A 40 -23.70 -5.89 -4.57
N ALA A 41 -22.48 -6.39 -4.39
CA ALA A 41 -22.08 -7.71 -4.88
C ALA A 41 -22.85 -8.82 -4.15
N PHE A 42 -22.96 -8.76 -2.83
CA PHE A 42 -23.77 -9.71 -2.05
C PHE A 42 -25.28 -9.60 -2.39
N GLU A 43 -25.77 -8.37 -2.61
CA GLU A 43 -27.16 -8.16 -2.99
C GLU A 43 -27.45 -8.76 -4.37
N GLY A 44 -26.54 -8.63 -5.35
CA GLY A 44 -26.65 -9.28 -6.66
C GLY A 44 -26.72 -10.80 -6.55
N LEU A 45 -25.91 -11.43 -5.68
CA LEU A 45 -26.02 -12.86 -5.39
C LEU A 45 -27.39 -13.22 -4.83
N ARG A 46 -27.89 -12.47 -3.86
CA ARG A 46 -29.20 -12.70 -3.22
C ARG A 46 -30.33 -12.61 -4.24
N LEU A 47 -30.37 -11.57 -5.05
CA LEU A 47 -31.38 -11.36 -6.08
C LEU A 47 -31.35 -12.43 -7.18
N SER A 48 -30.17 -12.95 -7.51
CA SER A 48 -30.02 -14.03 -8.49
C SER A 48 -30.17 -15.44 -7.91
N GLY A 49 -30.42 -15.57 -6.60
CA GLY A 49 -30.53 -16.85 -5.90
C GLY A 49 -29.22 -17.67 -5.87
N ARG A 50 -28.08 -16.97 -5.95
CA ARG A 50 -26.74 -17.60 -5.94
C ARG A 50 -26.11 -17.55 -4.55
N GLN A 51 -25.21 -18.49 -4.30
CA GLN A 51 -24.35 -18.51 -3.11
C GLN A 51 -22.94 -18.11 -3.48
N VAL A 52 -22.12 -17.77 -2.49
CA VAL A 52 -20.67 -17.68 -2.67
C VAL A 52 -20.14 -19.06 -2.99
N ARG A 53 -19.48 -19.21 -4.13
CA ARG A 53 -19.07 -20.50 -4.65
C ARG A 53 -18.00 -21.20 -3.80
N ARG A 54 -17.05 -20.42 -3.30
CA ARG A 54 -15.91 -20.92 -2.50
C ARG A 54 -15.72 -20.01 -1.27
N PRO A 55 -16.62 -20.11 -0.28
CA PRO A 55 -16.53 -19.25 0.91
C PRO A 55 -15.22 -19.45 1.69
N GLU A 56 -14.60 -20.62 1.60
CA GLU A 56 -13.30 -20.93 2.20
C GLU A 56 -12.10 -20.27 1.50
N LEU A 57 -12.29 -19.70 0.32
CA LEU A 57 -11.30 -18.90 -0.42
C LEU A 57 -11.65 -17.40 -0.42
N THR A 58 -12.70 -17.02 0.33
CA THR A 58 -13.19 -15.65 0.45
C THR A 58 -13.06 -15.19 1.89
N PHE A 59 -12.30 -14.12 2.14
CA PHE A 59 -12.07 -13.59 3.48
C PHE A 59 -12.42 -12.11 3.52
N ALA A 60 -13.12 -11.70 4.57
CA ALA A 60 -13.59 -10.35 4.74
C ALA A 60 -12.99 -9.67 5.98
N THR A 61 -12.83 -8.36 5.91
CA THR A 61 -12.47 -7.50 7.04
C THR A 61 -13.15 -6.14 6.90
N MET A 62 -13.11 -5.34 7.97
CA MET A 62 -13.61 -3.98 8.02
C MET A 62 -12.41 -3.05 8.23
N ASP A 63 -12.17 -2.11 7.32
CA ASP A 63 -10.97 -1.31 7.39
C ASP A 63 -11.14 0.17 6.99
N HIS A 64 -12.06 0.50 6.08
CA HIS A 64 -12.22 1.85 5.55
C HIS A 64 -13.10 2.75 6.41
N ASN A 65 -14.26 2.25 6.85
CA ASN A 65 -15.28 3.00 7.58
C ASN A 65 -15.13 2.95 9.10
N VAL A 66 -14.08 2.28 9.58
CA VAL A 66 -13.85 2.06 11.00
C VAL A 66 -13.16 3.28 11.60
N PRO A 67 -13.74 3.89 12.68
CA PRO A 67 -13.05 4.92 13.43
C PRO A 67 -11.80 4.36 14.12
N THR A 68 -10.71 5.12 14.13
CA THR A 68 -9.47 4.75 14.83
C THR A 68 -9.40 5.30 16.25
N LYS A 69 -10.39 6.11 16.62
CA LYS A 69 -10.63 6.59 17.98
C LYS A 69 -12.08 6.31 18.31
N ASP A 70 -12.34 5.75 19.50
CA ASP A 70 -13.70 5.37 19.92
C ASP A 70 -14.40 4.44 18.89
N ARG A 71 -13.68 3.40 18.47
CA ARG A 71 -13.95 2.58 17.28
C ARG A 71 -15.36 1.94 17.21
N TYR A 72 -16.02 1.75 18.36
CA TYR A 72 -17.37 1.20 18.42
C TYR A 72 -18.46 2.25 18.30
N ASN A 73 -18.13 3.53 18.40
CA ASN A 73 -19.06 4.65 18.27
C ASN A 73 -19.07 5.20 16.84
N ILE A 74 -19.63 4.44 15.92
CA ILE A 74 -19.71 4.81 14.50
C ILE A 74 -20.88 5.77 14.32
N THR A 75 -20.59 7.07 14.24
CA THR A 75 -21.60 8.14 14.20
C THR A 75 -22.13 8.41 12.79
N ASP A 76 -21.34 8.11 11.74
CA ASP A 76 -21.79 8.25 10.36
C ASP A 76 -22.74 7.11 9.99
N PRO A 77 -24.01 7.41 9.59
CA PRO A 77 -25.00 6.37 9.31
C PRO A 77 -24.65 5.47 8.13
N ILE A 78 -23.94 6.01 7.11
CA ILE A 78 -23.57 5.24 5.91
C ILE A 78 -22.45 4.26 6.28
N SER A 79 -21.43 4.74 6.96
CA SER A 79 -20.33 3.91 7.46
C SER A 79 -20.84 2.77 8.35
N LYS A 80 -21.73 3.09 9.29
CA LYS A 80 -22.35 2.09 10.16
C LYS A 80 -23.15 1.07 9.35
N GLN A 81 -23.96 1.51 8.41
CA GLN A 81 -24.75 0.62 7.55
C GLN A 81 -23.87 -0.33 6.74
N GLN A 82 -22.75 0.15 6.18
CA GLN A 82 -21.83 -0.69 5.40
C GLN A 82 -21.18 -1.76 6.28
N ILE A 83 -20.75 -1.41 7.48
CA ILE A 83 -20.17 -2.36 8.45
C ILE A 83 -21.20 -3.40 8.89
N ASP A 84 -22.41 -2.97 9.29
CA ASP A 84 -23.50 -3.88 9.70
C ASP A 84 -23.90 -4.80 8.54
N THR A 85 -23.94 -4.27 7.30
CA THR A 85 -24.27 -5.04 6.09
C THR A 85 -23.22 -6.08 5.77
N LEU A 86 -21.92 -5.75 5.88
CA LEU A 86 -20.85 -6.73 5.67
C LEU A 86 -20.95 -7.87 6.70
N THR A 87 -21.15 -7.53 7.98
CA THR A 87 -21.33 -8.55 9.04
C THR A 87 -22.49 -9.50 8.73
N GLN A 88 -23.64 -8.96 8.33
CA GLN A 88 -24.80 -9.78 7.99
C GLN A 88 -24.55 -10.62 6.74
N ASN A 89 -23.96 -10.05 5.69
CA ASN A 89 -23.65 -10.76 4.46
C ASN A 89 -22.66 -11.92 4.69
N CYS A 90 -21.60 -11.69 5.44
CA CYS A 90 -20.62 -12.76 5.76
C CYS A 90 -21.29 -13.91 6.51
N ARG A 91 -22.20 -13.61 7.42
CA ARG A 91 -22.98 -14.62 8.16
C ARG A 91 -23.92 -15.39 7.24
N ASP A 92 -24.68 -14.70 6.36
CA ASP A 92 -25.65 -15.29 5.45
C ASP A 92 -25.01 -16.20 4.40
N PHE A 93 -23.79 -15.83 3.92
CA PHE A 93 -23.09 -16.52 2.85
C PHE A 93 -21.93 -17.42 3.31
N GLY A 94 -21.71 -17.55 4.61
CA GLY A 94 -20.67 -18.40 5.20
C GLY A 94 -19.24 -17.92 4.93
N VAL A 95 -19.05 -16.62 4.71
CA VAL A 95 -17.73 -16.01 4.49
C VAL A 95 -17.06 -15.72 5.83
N THR A 96 -15.77 -16.06 5.95
CA THR A 96 -14.98 -15.74 7.15
C THR A 96 -14.78 -14.22 7.27
N LEU A 97 -15.21 -13.64 8.38
CA LEU A 97 -15.06 -12.22 8.69
C LEU A 97 -14.12 -12.03 9.87
N TYR A 98 -13.10 -11.20 9.67
CA TYR A 98 -12.25 -10.65 10.73
C TYR A 98 -12.80 -9.27 11.10
N ASP A 99 -13.68 -9.24 12.08
CA ASP A 99 -14.41 -8.06 12.52
C ASP A 99 -13.68 -7.25 13.61
N LEU A 100 -14.31 -6.19 14.09
CA LEU A 100 -13.73 -5.26 15.07
C LEU A 100 -13.39 -5.91 16.43
N ASP A 101 -13.99 -7.06 16.75
CA ASP A 101 -13.78 -7.77 18.01
C ASP A 101 -12.61 -8.75 17.95
N THR A 102 -11.99 -8.93 16.78
CA THR A 102 -10.86 -9.82 16.58
C THR A 102 -9.53 -9.06 16.48
N VAL A 103 -8.47 -9.66 17.04
CA VAL A 103 -7.10 -9.15 16.87
C VAL A 103 -6.64 -9.20 15.41
N ASP A 104 -7.24 -10.05 14.63
CA ASP A 104 -6.92 -10.27 13.22
C ASP A 104 -7.56 -9.23 12.29
N GLN A 105 -8.40 -8.33 12.83
CA GLN A 105 -8.93 -7.20 12.08
C GLN A 105 -7.81 -6.24 11.68
N GLY A 106 -7.91 -5.71 10.47
CA GLY A 106 -6.96 -4.72 9.95
C GLY A 106 -7.24 -4.36 8.52
N VAL A 107 -6.42 -3.48 8.02
CA VAL A 107 -6.40 -3.14 6.60
C VAL A 107 -6.21 -4.41 5.79
N VAL A 108 -7.08 -4.65 4.82
CA VAL A 108 -7.14 -5.92 4.08
C VAL A 108 -5.79 -6.35 3.48
N HIS A 109 -4.98 -5.39 3.03
CA HIS A 109 -3.65 -5.62 2.44
C HIS A 109 -2.51 -5.68 3.48
N VAL A 110 -2.83 -5.58 4.76
CA VAL A 110 -1.92 -5.83 5.90
C VAL A 110 -2.27 -7.17 6.55
N MET A 111 -3.54 -7.36 6.95
CA MET A 111 -3.97 -8.58 7.64
C MET A 111 -3.85 -9.84 6.75
N GLY A 112 -4.13 -9.73 5.45
CA GLY A 112 -4.03 -10.86 4.52
C GLY A 112 -2.63 -11.49 4.48
N PRO A 113 -1.55 -10.72 4.25
CA PRO A 113 -0.17 -11.18 4.41
C PRO A 113 0.17 -11.68 5.81
N GLU A 114 -0.23 -10.97 6.88
CA GLU A 114 0.07 -11.35 8.25
C GLU A 114 -0.54 -12.69 8.66
N LEU A 115 -1.75 -12.98 8.20
CA LEU A 115 -2.40 -14.26 8.43
C LEU A 115 -1.84 -15.39 7.54
N GLY A 116 -1.03 -15.04 6.53
CA GLY A 116 -0.51 -16.00 5.56
C GLY A 116 -1.55 -16.44 4.53
N LEU A 117 -2.53 -15.61 4.20
CA LEU A 117 -3.49 -15.85 3.12
C LEU A 117 -2.84 -15.67 1.75
N THR A 118 -1.86 -14.76 1.67
CA THR A 118 -1.09 -14.46 0.47
C THR A 118 0.04 -15.46 0.28
N HIS A 119 0.04 -16.18 -0.86
CA HIS A 119 1.11 -17.11 -1.20
C HIS A 119 1.67 -16.81 -2.59
N PRO A 120 2.96 -17.15 -2.84
CA PRO A 120 3.53 -17.13 -4.19
C PRO A 120 2.68 -17.95 -5.18
N GLY A 121 2.60 -17.48 -6.41
CA GLY A 121 1.91 -18.17 -7.49
C GLY A 121 0.39 -18.05 -7.50
N LYS A 122 -0.24 -17.49 -6.46
CA LYS A 122 -1.71 -17.31 -6.42
C LYS A 122 -2.18 -16.15 -7.27
N THR A 123 -3.41 -16.26 -7.75
CA THR A 123 -4.23 -15.13 -8.23
C THR A 123 -5.07 -14.59 -7.09
N ILE A 124 -4.94 -13.27 -6.80
CA ILE A 124 -5.60 -12.62 -5.66
C ILE A 124 -6.36 -11.39 -6.14
N VAL A 125 -7.63 -11.27 -5.74
CA VAL A 125 -8.44 -10.11 -6.06
C VAL A 125 -9.13 -9.51 -4.84
N CYS A 126 -9.38 -8.21 -4.90
CA CYS A 126 -10.16 -7.45 -3.93
C CYS A 126 -10.80 -6.25 -4.62
N GLY A 127 -11.88 -5.73 -4.06
CA GLY A 127 -12.52 -4.48 -4.53
C GLY A 127 -11.72 -3.21 -4.22
N ASP A 128 -10.40 -3.29 -4.10
CA ASP A 128 -9.46 -2.19 -3.84
C ASP A 128 -8.24 -2.29 -4.78
N SER A 129 -7.83 -1.14 -5.33
CA SER A 129 -6.70 -1.09 -6.28
C SER A 129 -5.37 -1.51 -5.66
N HIS A 130 -5.17 -1.29 -4.35
CA HIS A 130 -3.93 -1.65 -3.65
C HIS A 130 -3.79 -3.15 -3.36
N THR A 131 -4.67 -3.98 -3.89
CA THR A 131 -4.50 -5.44 -3.97
C THR A 131 -3.15 -5.83 -4.59
N SER A 132 -2.57 -4.97 -5.42
CA SER A 132 -1.21 -5.11 -5.95
C SER A 132 -0.14 -5.33 -4.86
N THR A 133 -0.40 -4.92 -3.61
CA THR A 133 0.48 -5.19 -2.45
C THR A 133 0.90 -6.65 -2.35
N HIS A 134 -0.03 -7.58 -2.62
CA HIS A 134 0.21 -9.02 -2.51
C HIS A 134 1.19 -9.55 -3.55
N GLY A 135 1.47 -8.78 -4.61
CA GLY A 135 2.50 -9.10 -5.60
C GLY A 135 3.92 -9.13 -5.03
N ALA A 136 4.15 -8.52 -3.87
CA ALA A 136 5.41 -8.62 -3.11
C ALA A 136 5.80 -10.06 -2.75
N PHE A 137 4.84 -10.96 -2.76
CA PHE A 137 5.03 -12.40 -2.50
C PHE A 137 5.18 -13.24 -3.78
N GLY A 138 5.21 -12.62 -4.96
CA GLY A 138 5.14 -13.36 -6.22
C GLY A 138 3.75 -13.88 -6.55
N ALA A 139 2.71 -13.19 -6.11
CA ALA A 139 1.32 -13.44 -6.49
C ALA A 139 0.89 -12.51 -7.62
N LEU A 140 -0.01 -12.95 -8.50
CA LEU A 140 -0.70 -12.08 -9.45
C LEU A 140 -1.92 -11.47 -8.77
N ALA A 141 -1.76 -10.26 -8.27
CA ALA A 141 -2.75 -9.62 -7.41
C ALA A 141 -3.18 -8.26 -7.95
N PHE A 142 -4.48 -8.03 -8.07
CA PHE A 142 -4.99 -6.78 -8.64
C PHE A 142 -6.41 -6.44 -8.17
N GLY A 143 -6.72 -5.14 -8.19
CA GLY A 143 -8.03 -4.61 -7.83
C GLY A 143 -9.08 -4.89 -8.91
N ILE A 144 -10.33 -5.10 -8.47
CA ILE A 144 -11.49 -5.35 -9.33
C ILE A 144 -12.67 -4.44 -8.95
N GLY A 145 -13.56 -4.20 -9.92
CA GLY A 145 -14.77 -3.42 -9.67
C GLY A 145 -15.87 -4.21 -8.97
N THR A 146 -16.87 -3.52 -8.41
CA THR A 146 -17.97 -4.14 -7.63
C THR A 146 -18.71 -5.25 -8.42
N SER A 147 -18.95 -5.07 -9.71
CA SER A 147 -19.59 -6.10 -10.55
C SER A 147 -18.69 -7.33 -10.74
N GLU A 148 -17.37 -7.14 -10.78
CA GLU A 148 -16.41 -8.23 -10.83
C GLU A 148 -16.30 -8.94 -9.48
N VAL A 149 -16.44 -8.22 -8.34
CA VAL A 149 -16.55 -8.82 -7.00
C VAL A 149 -17.72 -9.79 -6.94
N GLU A 150 -18.93 -9.38 -7.40
CA GLU A 150 -20.08 -10.30 -7.51
C GLU A 150 -19.78 -11.51 -8.39
N HIS A 151 -19.15 -11.27 -9.54
CA HIS A 151 -18.84 -12.35 -10.48
C HIS A 151 -17.87 -13.38 -9.88
N VAL A 152 -16.80 -12.93 -9.20
CA VAL A 152 -15.84 -13.81 -8.52
C VAL A 152 -16.51 -14.58 -7.38
N MET A 153 -17.34 -13.92 -6.56
CA MET A 153 -18.10 -14.59 -5.51
C MET A 153 -18.98 -15.71 -6.08
N ALA A 154 -19.66 -15.45 -7.22
CA ALA A 154 -20.56 -16.42 -7.84
C ALA A 154 -19.86 -17.59 -8.55
N THR A 155 -18.66 -17.37 -9.09
CA THR A 155 -18.03 -18.31 -10.04
C THR A 155 -16.62 -18.75 -9.66
N GLN A 156 -15.94 -18.03 -8.81
CA GLN A 156 -14.50 -18.12 -8.48
C GLN A 156 -13.60 -17.86 -9.70
N CYS A 157 -14.12 -17.19 -10.71
CA CYS A 157 -13.43 -16.90 -11.97
C CYS A 157 -13.60 -15.44 -12.35
N LEU A 158 -12.70 -14.95 -13.20
CA LEU A 158 -12.74 -13.60 -13.70
C LEU A 158 -12.31 -13.52 -15.17
N GLN A 159 -13.01 -12.73 -15.96
CA GLN A 159 -12.63 -12.46 -17.34
C GLN A 159 -11.62 -11.31 -17.38
N GLN A 160 -10.42 -11.59 -17.92
CA GLN A 160 -9.33 -10.58 -17.99
C GLN A 160 -8.60 -10.66 -19.32
N ALA A 161 -8.25 -9.50 -19.88
CA ALA A 161 -7.29 -9.41 -20.97
C ALA A 161 -5.87 -9.64 -20.40
N LYS A 162 -5.04 -10.42 -21.11
CA LYS A 162 -3.64 -10.61 -20.71
C LYS A 162 -2.90 -9.28 -20.81
N ALA A 163 -2.33 -8.81 -19.71
CA ALA A 163 -1.52 -7.62 -19.68
C ALA A 163 -0.16 -7.86 -20.38
N LYS A 164 0.48 -6.79 -20.77
CA LYS A 164 1.88 -6.80 -21.20
C LYS A 164 2.80 -6.90 -19.97
N THR A 165 4.06 -7.24 -20.20
CA THR A 165 5.08 -7.40 -19.17
C THR A 165 6.05 -6.23 -19.17
N MET A 166 6.38 -5.73 -17.99
CA MET A 166 7.39 -4.67 -17.80
C MET A 166 8.34 -5.08 -16.69
N GLU A 167 9.64 -4.97 -16.96
CA GLU A 167 10.65 -5.05 -15.91
C GLU A 167 11.01 -3.62 -15.48
N VAL A 168 10.99 -3.36 -14.17
CA VAL A 168 11.61 -2.18 -13.57
C VAL A 168 12.80 -2.67 -12.74
N ARG A 169 14.00 -2.47 -13.30
CA ARG A 169 15.26 -2.94 -12.71
C ARG A 169 15.90 -1.82 -11.89
N PHE A 170 16.03 -2.05 -10.60
CA PHE A 170 16.74 -1.14 -9.71
C PHE A 170 18.23 -1.49 -9.70
N VAL A 171 19.06 -0.54 -10.10
CA VAL A 171 20.50 -0.66 -10.13
C VAL A 171 21.15 0.26 -9.08
N GLY A 172 22.33 -0.11 -8.59
CA GLY A 172 23.02 0.62 -7.55
C GLY A 172 22.62 0.21 -6.13
N THR A 173 23.14 0.91 -5.14
CA THR A 173 22.97 0.62 -3.71
C THR A 173 22.21 1.74 -3.01
N ARG A 174 21.15 1.40 -2.31
CA ARG A 174 20.33 2.33 -1.51
C ARG A 174 21.18 2.96 -0.40
N LYS A 175 21.19 4.30 -0.36
CA LYS A 175 21.91 5.05 0.68
C LYS A 175 21.12 5.10 2.01
N PRO A 176 21.80 5.28 3.15
CA PRO A 176 21.15 5.51 4.43
C PRO A 176 20.15 6.70 4.35
N GLY A 177 18.99 6.54 4.98
CA GLY A 177 17.90 7.52 4.95
C GLY A 177 16.96 7.42 3.75
N VAL A 178 17.31 6.62 2.72
CA VAL A 178 16.43 6.31 1.58
C VAL A 178 15.65 5.03 1.88
N THR A 179 14.35 5.06 1.73
CA THR A 179 13.43 3.94 2.00
C THR A 179 12.87 3.36 0.70
N ALA A 180 12.20 2.21 0.80
CA ALA A 180 11.44 1.64 -0.33
C ALA A 180 10.33 2.59 -0.83
N LYS A 181 9.77 3.42 0.06
CA LYS A 181 8.82 4.48 -0.31
C LYS A 181 9.47 5.51 -1.23
N ASP A 182 10.69 5.92 -0.94
CA ASP A 182 11.44 6.86 -1.78
C ASP A 182 11.77 6.25 -3.14
N MET A 183 12.11 4.95 -3.18
CA MET A 183 12.39 4.23 -4.41
C MET A 183 11.19 4.27 -5.36
N ILE A 184 10.01 3.89 -4.88
CA ILE A 184 8.81 3.85 -5.74
C ILE A 184 8.30 5.25 -6.08
N LEU A 185 8.37 6.22 -5.16
CA LEU A 185 8.05 7.61 -5.45
C LEU A 185 8.99 8.21 -6.51
N GLY A 186 10.29 7.90 -6.43
CA GLY A 186 11.28 8.32 -7.41
C GLY A 186 11.01 7.76 -8.81
N VAL A 187 10.61 6.47 -8.91
CA VAL A 187 10.19 5.86 -10.18
C VAL A 187 8.98 6.60 -10.76
N ILE A 188 7.93 6.81 -9.96
CA ILE A 188 6.69 7.46 -10.40
C ILE A 188 6.95 8.93 -10.77
N ALA A 189 7.77 9.65 -10.00
CA ALA A 189 8.15 11.02 -10.31
C ALA A 189 8.96 11.14 -11.61
N LYS A 190 9.80 10.14 -11.91
CA LYS A 190 10.64 10.13 -13.12
C LYS A 190 9.87 9.76 -14.38
N TYR A 191 9.00 8.75 -14.31
CA TYR A 191 8.36 8.17 -15.48
C TYR A 191 6.89 8.57 -15.65
N GLY A 192 6.25 9.18 -14.63
CA GLY A 192 4.85 9.61 -14.66
C GLY A 192 3.89 8.61 -14.01
N THR A 193 2.63 9.02 -13.86
CA THR A 193 1.56 8.22 -13.22
C THR A 193 0.89 7.22 -14.16
N ASP A 194 1.26 7.19 -15.42
CA ASP A 194 0.69 6.34 -16.48
C ASP A 194 1.72 5.46 -17.19
N PHE A 195 2.98 5.47 -16.73
CA PHE A 195 4.11 4.82 -17.42
C PHE A 195 3.91 3.31 -17.61
N ALA A 196 3.15 2.67 -16.72
CA ALA A 196 2.91 1.23 -16.74
C ALA A 196 1.45 0.86 -17.08
N THR A 197 0.70 1.76 -17.72
CA THR A 197 -0.70 1.48 -18.10
C THR A 197 -0.77 0.32 -19.09
N GLY A 198 -1.51 -0.73 -18.70
CA GLY A 198 -1.66 -1.97 -19.48
C GLY A 198 -0.57 -3.02 -19.22
N TYR A 199 0.33 -2.75 -18.27
CA TYR A 199 1.41 -3.68 -17.90
C TYR A 199 1.21 -4.28 -16.51
N VAL A 200 1.79 -5.46 -16.32
CA VAL A 200 2.18 -6.01 -15.01
C VAL A 200 3.69 -5.77 -14.88
N ILE A 201 4.07 -5.13 -13.78
CA ILE A 201 5.48 -4.82 -13.50
C ILE A 201 6.10 -5.97 -12.70
N GLU A 202 7.29 -6.43 -13.09
CA GLU A 202 8.18 -7.21 -12.24
C GLU A 202 9.34 -6.32 -11.80
N TYR A 203 9.45 -6.10 -10.50
CA TYR A 203 10.55 -5.34 -9.90
C TYR A 203 11.73 -6.26 -9.65
N THR A 204 12.90 -5.86 -10.15
CA THR A 204 14.13 -6.66 -10.11
C THR A 204 15.32 -5.82 -9.66
N GLY A 205 16.47 -6.46 -9.59
CA GLY A 205 17.73 -5.82 -9.21
C GLY A 205 18.16 -6.15 -7.78
N GLU A 206 19.41 -5.82 -7.47
CA GLU A 206 20.00 -6.13 -6.16
C GLU A 206 19.30 -5.37 -5.04
N SER A 207 19.04 -4.08 -5.23
CA SER A 207 18.34 -3.24 -4.26
C SER A 207 16.93 -3.72 -3.93
N ILE A 208 16.26 -4.45 -4.85
CA ILE A 208 14.96 -5.08 -4.57
C ILE A 208 15.11 -6.37 -3.76
N ARG A 209 16.14 -7.16 -4.05
CA ARG A 209 16.39 -8.40 -3.29
C ARG A 209 16.75 -8.15 -1.83
N GLU A 210 17.41 -7.03 -1.56
CA GLU A 210 17.79 -6.59 -0.20
C GLU A 210 16.61 -6.07 0.65
N LEU A 211 15.47 -5.78 0.02
CA LEU A 211 14.28 -5.28 0.73
C LEU A 211 13.68 -6.35 1.65
N SER A 212 13.23 -5.91 2.82
CA SER A 212 12.35 -6.70 3.67
C SER A 212 10.98 -6.94 3.01
N MET A 213 10.16 -7.83 3.55
CA MET A 213 8.82 -8.05 3.00
C MET A 213 7.93 -6.82 3.11
N GLU A 214 8.03 -6.07 4.19
CA GLU A 214 7.30 -4.81 4.42
C GLU A 214 7.70 -3.76 3.36
N GLU A 215 8.96 -3.64 3.07
CA GLU A 215 9.48 -2.76 2.02
C GLU A 215 9.03 -3.20 0.62
N ARG A 216 9.06 -4.51 0.32
CA ARG A 216 8.53 -5.07 -0.94
C ARG A 216 7.04 -4.80 -1.11
N MET A 217 6.27 -4.95 -0.02
CA MET A 217 4.84 -4.61 -0.01
C MET A 217 4.60 -3.13 -0.30
N THR A 218 5.45 -2.23 0.19
CA THR A 218 5.37 -0.79 -0.11
C THR A 218 5.60 -0.52 -1.61
N VAL A 219 6.60 -1.15 -2.23
CA VAL A 219 6.88 -1.00 -3.67
C VAL A 219 5.70 -1.52 -4.51
N CYS A 220 5.24 -2.75 -4.24
CA CYS A 220 4.13 -3.35 -4.98
C CYS A 220 2.79 -2.63 -4.75
N ASN A 221 2.54 -2.12 -3.53
CA ASN A 221 1.37 -1.32 -3.20
C ASN A 221 1.24 -0.12 -4.14
N MET A 222 2.32 0.62 -4.36
CA MET A 222 2.33 1.85 -5.15
C MET A 222 2.50 1.64 -6.66
N SER A 223 2.55 0.41 -7.15
CA SER A 223 2.59 0.13 -8.61
C SER A 223 1.38 0.71 -9.34
N ILE A 224 0.24 0.75 -8.67
CA ILE A 224 -1.02 1.27 -9.21
C ILE A 224 -0.93 2.79 -9.46
N GLU A 225 -0.08 3.50 -8.71
CA GLU A 225 0.15 4.94 -8.87
C GLU A 225 0.97 5.25 -10.14
N GLY A 226 1.66 4.25 -10.70
CA GLY A 226 2.28 4.29 -12.02
C GLY A 226 1.38 3.77 -13.15
N GLY A 227 0.10 3.49 -12.87
CA GLY A 227 -0.88 2.99 -13.84
C GLY A 227 -0.81 1.49 -14.10
N ALA A 228 0.05 0.73 -13.42
CA ALA A 228 0.20 -0.70 -13.61
C ALA A 228 -1.06 -1.49 -13.23
N ARG A 229 -1.29 -2.63 -13.88
CA ARG A 229 -2.33 -3.59 -13.48
C ARG A 229 -1.98 -4.29 -12.17
N ALA A 230 -0.71 -4.62 -12.00
CA ALA A 230 -0.12 -5.22 -10.80
C ALA A 230 1.39 -4.95 -10.75
N GLY A 231 1.98 -5.00 -9.57
CA GLY A 231 3.42 -5.04 -9.37
C GLY A 231 3.79 -6.33 -8.66
N MET A 232 4.89 -6.95 -9.05
CA MET A 232 5.31 -8.26 -8.56
C MET A 232 6.80 -8.26 -8.21
N ILE A 233 7.17 -9.03 -7.21
CA ILE A 233 8.56 -9.34 -6.85
C ILE A 233 8.69 -10.86 -6.75
N ALA A 234 9.72 -11.42 -7.38
CA ALA A 234 9.95 -12.86 -7.35
C ALA A 234 10.15 -13.35 -5.90
N PRO A 235 9.50 -14.46 -5.49
CA PRO A 235 9.65 -15.00 -4.16
C PRO A 235 11.06 -15.57 -3.95
N ASP A 236 11.63 -15.31 -2.77
CA ASP A 236 12.94 -15.77 -2.35
C ASP A 236 12.93 -16.15 -0.85
N GLU A 237 14.09 -16.39 -0.26
CA GLU A 237 14.22 -16.77 1.15
C GLU A 237 13.59 -15.73 2.10
N THR A 238 13.60 -14.44 1.76
CA THR A 238 12.92 -13.38 2.53
C THR A 238 11.41 -13.64 2.56
N THR A 239 10.82 -13.97 1.41
CA THR A 239 9.40 -14.32 1.29
C THR A 239 9.07 -15.60 2.06
N PHE A 240 9.90 -16.64 1.92
CA PHE A 240 9.65 -17.93 2.58
C PHE A 240 9.75 -17.82 4.10
N ASN A 241 10.75 -17.08 4.61
CA ASN A 241 10.90 -16.83 6.04
C ASN A 241 9.73 -16.01 6.61
N TYR A 242 9.21 -15.03 5.87
CA TYR A 242 8.04 -14.28 6.28
C TYR A 242 6.79 -15.15 6.40
N LEU A 243 6.60 -16.11 5.50
CA LEU A 243 5.44 -17.00 5.47
C LEU A 243 5.52 -18.13 6.50
N ARG A 244 6.72 -18.55 6.89
CA ARG A 244 6.93 -19.69 7.79
C ARG A 244 6.19 -19.49 9.11
N GLY A 245 5.37 -20.48 9.49
CA GLY A 245 4.65 -20.50 10.78
C GLY A 245 3.38 -19.65 10.82
N ARG A 246 2.99 -18.97 9.72
CA ARG A 246 1.75 -18.22 9.70
C ARG A 246 0.52 -19.13 9.62
N GLN A 247 -0.60 -18.62 10.09
CA GLN A 247 -1.85 -19.36 10.35
C GLN A 247 -2.38 -20.12 9.12
N HIS A 248 -2.39 -19.49 7.94
CA HIS A 248 -2.94 -20.07 6.71
C HIS A 248 -1.85 -20.61 5.78
N VAL A 249 -0.67 -20.89 6.30
CA VAL A 249 0.45 -21.46 5.54
C VAL A 249 0.68 -22.91 5.98
N ALA A 250 0.97 -23.78 5.03
CA ALA A 250 1.34 -25.17 5.31
C ALA A 250 2.52 -25.24 6.29
N GLN A 251 2.57 -26.26 7.12
CA GLN A 251 3.59 -26.47 8.13
C GLN A 251 4.43 -27.71 7.87
N GLY A 252 5.65 -27.78 8.41
CA GLY A 252 6.54 -28.93 8.29
C GLY A 252 6.87 -29.29 6.85
N ASP A 253 6.86 -30.57 6.50
CA ASP A 253 7.23 -31.07 5.17
C ASP A 253 6.35 -30.48 4.04
N ALA A 254 5.09 -30.19 4.31
CA ALA A 254 4.20 -29.55 3.34
C ALA A 254 4.61 -28.10 3.05
N PHE A 255 5.21 -27.39 4.01
CA PHE A 255 5.81 -26.07 3.75
C PHE A 255 7.04 -26.17 2.85
N GLU A 256 7.94 -27.14 3.13
CA GLU A 256 9.14 -27.29 2.32
C GLU A 256 8.80 -27.72 0.87
N GLN A 257 7.76 -28.51 0.69
CA GLN A 257 7.24 -28.82 -0.65
C GLN A 257 6.71 -27.55 -1.34
N ALA A 258 5.92 -26.74 -0.65
CA ALA A 258 5.42 -25.48 -1.19
C ALA A 258 6.57 -24.52 -1.57
N VAL A 259 7.62 -24.43 -0.74
CA VAL A 259 8.83 -23.64 -1.05
C VAL A 259 9.51 -24.14 -2.33
N ALA A 260 9.60 -25.46 -2.53
CA ALA A 260 10.16 -26.02 -3.75
C ALA A 260 9.37 -25.60 -5.00
N GLU A 261 8.03 -25.62 -4.92
CA GLU A 261 7.14 -25.18 -5.99
C GLU A 261 7.24 -23.66 -6.21
N TRP A 262 7.34 -22.86 -5.15
CA TRP A 262 7.47 -21.41 -5.23
C TRP A 262 8.78 -20.95 -5.88
N LYS A 263 9.87 -21.68 -5.70
CA LYS A 263 11.16 -21.42 -6.34
C LYS A 263 11.11 -21.52 -7.87
N GLU A 264 10.18 -22.32 -8.41
CA GLU A 264 9.99 -22.49 -9.86
C GLU A 264 9.24 -21.30 -10.52
N LEU A 265 8.68 -20.38 -9.71
CA LEU A 265 7.93 -19.23 -10.22
C LEU A 265 8.84 -18.11 -10.77
N VAL A 266 10.09 -18.06 -10.36
CA VAL A 266 11.04 -17.03 -10.79
C VAL A 266 11.10 -16.96 -12.31
N THR A 267 11.15 -15.75 -12.87
CA THR A 267 11.31 -15.51 -14.31
C THR A 267 12.49 -16.30 -14.87
N ASP A 268 12.29 -17.01 -15.98
CA ASP A 268 13.32 -17.85 -16.60
C ASP A 268 14.47 -17.00 -17.09
N GLU A 269 15.71 -17.49 -16.96
CA GLU A 269 16.87 -16.81 -17.50
C GLU A 269 16.73 -16.61 -19.02
N GLY A 270 16.73 -15.35 -19.45
CA GLY A 270 16.53 -14.93 -20.85
C GLY A 270 15.07 -14.96 -21.31
N ALA A 271 14.10 -14.90 -20.40
CA ALA A 271 12.74 -14.48 -20.73
C ALA A 271 12.73 -13.00 -21.15
N GLU A 272 11.87 -12.66 -22.10
CA GLU A 272 11.78 -11.30 -22.63
C GLU A 272 10.60 -10.56 -22.01
N PHE A 273 10.81 -9.31 -21.62
CA PHE A 273 9.76 -8.38 -21.23
C PHE A 273 9.41 -7.48 -22.41
N ASP A 274 8.16 -7.05 -22.52
CA ASP A 274 7.74 -6.08 -23.54
C ASP A 274 8.47 -4.73 -23.35
N VAL A 275 8.75 -4.33 -22.12
CA VAL A 275 9.48 -3.12 -21.75
C VAL A 275 10.42 -3.40 -20.58
N VAL A 276 11.62 -2.82 -20.63
CA VAL A 276 12.59 -2.83 -19.52
C VAL A 276 12.96 -1.38 -19.20
N LEU A 277 12.79 -0.98 -17.94
CA LEU A 277 13.21 0.32 -17.41
C LEU A 277 14.30 0.09 -16.36
N GLU A 278 15.35 0.91 -16.41
CA GLU A 278 16.38 0.91 -15.35
C GLU A 278 16.24 2.15 -14.48
N PHE A 279 16.24 1.96 -13.16
CA PHE A 279 16.20 3.03 -12.18
C PHE A 279 17.41 2.94 -11.27
N ASP A 280 18.27 3.97 -11.34
CA ASP A 280 19.49 4.09 -10.54
C ASP A 280 19.14 4.66 -9.15
N VAL A 281 19.45 3.91 -8.10
CA VAL A 281 19.23 4.30 -6.69
C VAL A 281 20.45 4.96 -6.05
N ASP A 282 21.62 4.94 -6.67
CA ASP A 282 22.84 5.55 -6.11
C ASP A 282 22.68 7.07 -5.93
N ALA A 283 21.93 7.71 -6.82
CA ALA A 283 21.66 9.15 -6.77
C ALA A 283 20.38 9.49 -6.01
N LEU A 284 19.56 8.49 -5.63
CA LEU A 284 18.29 8.73 -4.99
C LEU A 284 18.48 9.27 -3.57
N ILE A 285 17.67 10.23 -3.23
CA ILE A 285 17.56 10.82 -1.90
C ILE A 285 16.10 10.80 -1.44
N PRO A 286 15.78 11.06 -0.16
CA PRO A 286 14.41 11.04 0.32
C PRO A 286 13.47 11.91 -0.52
N GLN A 287 12.29 11.40 -0.82
CA GLN A 287 11.30 11.99 -1.75
C GLN A 287 10.13 12.63 -1.02
N VAL A 288 9.64 13.75 -1.56
CA VAL A 288 8.42 14.43 -1.12
C VAL A 288 7.57 14.77 -2.33
N THR A 289 6.26 14.55 -2.28
CA THR A 289 5.38 15.10 -3.29
C THR A 289 5.05 16.56 -2.99
N TRP A 290 5.24 17.44 -3.97
CA TRP A 290 4.95 18.87 -3.86
C TRP A 290 3.55 19.27 -4.36
N GLY A 291 2.93 18.40 -5.17
CA GLY A 291 1.66 18.68 -5.83
C GLY A 291 0.56 17.69 -5.47
N THR A 292 -0.40 17.52 -6.36
CA THR A 292 -1.66 16.79 -6.16
C THR A 292 -1.67 15.39 -6.77
N SER A 293 -0.50 14.83 -7.07
CA SER A 293 -0.36 13.42 -7.51
C SER A 293 1.00 12.85 -7.09
N PRO A 294 1.13 11.51 -7.00
CA PRO A 294 2.43 10.88 -6.73
C PRO A 294 3.50 11.18 -7.78
N GLY A 295 3.11 11.47 -9.03
CA GLY A 295 4.04 11.90 -10.08
C GLY A 295 4.62 13.31 -9.90
N MET A 296 4.05 14.10 -9.00
CA MET A 296 4.56 15.41 -8.62
C MET A 296 5.52 15.30 -7.43
N GLY A 297 6.48 14.37 -7.52
CA GLY A 297 7.53 14.14 -6.54
C GLY A 297 8.79 14.96 -6.83
N THR A 298 9.58 15.18 -5.77
CA THR A 298 10.91 15.81 -5.85
C THR A 298 11.75 15.41 -4.65
N ASP A 299 13.05 15.63 -4.76
CA ASP A 299 14.00 15.42 -3.67
C ASP A 299 13.75 16.41 -2.51
N ILE A 300 13.93 15.94 -1.28
CA ILE A 300 13.80 16.79 -0.07
C ILE A 300 14.69 18.02 -0.09
N SER A 301 15.87 17.92 -0.72
CA SER A 301 16.82 19.04 -0.85
C SER A 301 16.52 20.01 -2.00
N SER A 302 15.44 19.76 -2.75
CA SER A 302 15.02 20.58 -3.89
C SER A 302 14.09 21.72 -3.47
N THR A 303 13.61 22.43 -4.50
CA THR A 303 12.58 23.46 -4.36
C THR A 303 11.31 23.07 -5.10
N VAL A 304 10.20 23.65 -4.70
CA VAL A 304 8.92 23.59 -5.44
C VAL A 304 9.17 24.01 -6.89
N PRO A 305 8.78 23.21 -7.88
CA PRO A 305 9.05 23.52 -9.28
C PRO A 305 8.50 24.88 -9.73
N ILE A 306 9.21 25.49 -10.66
CA ILE A 306 8.77 26.73 -11.32
C ILE A 306 8.05 26.32 -12.62
N PRO A 307 6.73 26.50 -12.76
CA PRO A 307 5.96 26.02 -13.90
C PRO A 307 6.55 26.43 -15.26
N ALA A 308 7.01 27.68 -15.37
CA ALA A 308 7.61 28.21 -16.60
C ALA A 308 8.87 27.45 -17.08
N LYS A 309 9.51 26.68 -16.20
CA LYS A 309 10.71 25.88 -16.51
C LYS A 309 10.38 24.43 -16.93
N LEU A 310 9.12 24.00 -16.79
CA LEU A 310 8.71 22.64 -17.17
C LEU A 310 8.66 22.50 -18.70
N PRO A 311 8.96 21.30 -19.23
CA PRO A 311 9.15 21.09 -20.67
C PRO A 311 7.91 21.40 -21.50
N THR A 312 6.76 20.86 -21.13
CA THR A 312 5.53 20.92 -21.94
C THR A 312 4.51 21.92 -21.37
N GLU A 313 3.63 22.42 -22.22
CA GLU A 313 2.54 23.30 -21.81
C GLU A 313 1.55 22.59 -20.85
N ASN A 314 1.31 21.29 -21.06
CA ASN A 314 0.44 20.52 -20.19
C ASN A 314 1.02 20.38 -18.78
N GLU A 315 2.32 20.10 -18.66
CA GLU A 315 3.00 20.07 -17.37
C GLU A 315 2.98 21.43 -16.66
N ARG A 316 3.18 22.52 -17.39
CA ARG A 316 3.11 23.88 -16.82
C ARG A 316 1.73 24.17 -16.25
N LYS A 317 0.66 23.92 -17.00
CA LYS A 317 -0.73 24.11 -16.55
C LYS A 317 -1.09 23.19 -15.37
N ALA A 318 -0.65 21.93 -15.41
CA ALA A 318 -0.87 21.00 -14.30
C ALA A 318 -0.14 21.46 -13.03
N ALA A 319 1.09 21.94 -13.17
CA ALA A 319 1.86 22.48 -12.06
C ALA A 319 1.22 23.76 -11.49
N GLU A 320 0.79 24.70 -12.32
CA GLU A 320 0.09 25.93 -11.88
C GLU A 320 -1.15 25.58 -11.06
N LYS A 321 -2.00 24.67 -11.56
CA LYS A 321 -3.19 24.22 -10.84
C LYS A 321 -2.85 23.53 -9.52
N ALA A 322 -1.85 22.66 -9.52
CA ALA A 322 -1.41 21.97 -8.32
C ALA A 322 -0.86 22.94 -7.26
N LEU A 323 -0.07 23.93 -7.67
CA LEU A 323 0.48 24.94 -6.77
C LEU A 323 -0.61 25.84 -6.17
N GLU A 324 -1.62 26.19 -6.96
CA GLU A 324 -2.79 26.92 -6.47
C GLU A 324 -3.53 26.13 -5.39
N TYR A 325 -3.84 24.84 -5.65
CA TYR A 325 -4.49 23.98 -4.67
C TYR A 325 -3.65 23.78 -3.41
N MET A 326 -2.37 23.48 -3.60
CA MET A 326 -1.42 23.23 -2.51
C MET A 326 -1.01 24.53 -1.79
N ASP A 327 -1.37 25.72 -2.31
CA ASP A 327 -0.98 27.03 -1.78
C ASP A 327 0.55 27.11 -1.57
N LEU A 328 1.28 26.78 -2.62
CA LEU A 328 2.74 26.80 -2.63
C LEU A 328 3.26 27.81 -3.65
N LYS A 329 4.32 28.51 -3.28
CA LYS A 329 5.00 29.43 -4.20
C LYS A 329 6.11 28.68 -4.96
N PRO A 330 6.22 28.86 -6.28
CA PRO A 330 7.32 28.34 -7.06
C PRO A 330 8.67 28.73 -6.45
N GLY A 331 9.62 27.81 -6.41
CA GLY A 331 10.97 28.05 -5.89
C GLY A 331 11.10 28.01 -4.37
N THR A 332 10.03 27.77 -3.62
CA THR A 332 10.12 27.55 -2.16
C THR A 332 10.93 26.29 -1.88
N PRO A 333 11.95 26.31 -1.02
CA PRO A 333 12.62 25.09 -0.57
C PRO A 333 11.61 24.12 0.06
N ILE A 334 11.74 22.82 -0.25
CA ILE A 334 10.82 21.81 0.31
C ILE A 334 10.88 21.83 1.84
N THR A 335 12.06 22.03 2.41
CA THR A 335 12.29 22.12 3.85
C THR A 335 11.63 23.34 4.53
N ASP A 336 11.23 24.36 3.77
CA ASP A 336 10.54 25.53 4.31
C ASP A 336 9.00 25.38 4.32
N ILE A 337 8.48 24.26 3.80
CA ILE A 337 7.04 23.98 3.78
C ILE A 337 6.59 23.55 5.17
N ALA A 338 5.84 24.43 5.85
CA ALA A 338 5.22 24.12 7.13
C ALA A 338 4.07 23.11 6.98
N ILE A 339 3.86 22.28 8.00
CA ILE A 339 2.77 21.30 8.07
C ILE A 339 1.93 21.53 9.33
N ASP A 340 0.65 21.14 9.25
CA ASP A 340 -0.33 21.20 10.34
C ASP A 340 -0.65 19.81 10.89
N TYR A 341 -0.44 18.78 10.06
CA TYR A 341 -0.87 17.42 10.37
C TYR A 341 0.19 16.39 9.94
N VAL A 342 0.29 15.30 10.67
CA VAL A 342 1.08 14.12 10.28
C VAL A 342 0.25 12.87 10.40
N PHE A 343 0.26 12.05 9.37
CA PHE A 343 -0.36 10.74 9.34
C PHE A 343 0.67 9.66 9.05
N ILE A 344 0.87 8.75 10.01
CA ILE A 344 1.68 7.54 9.86
C ILE A 344 0.74 6.34 9.92
N GLY A 345 0.64 5.57 8.81
CA GLY A 345 -0.31 4.47 8.70
C GLY A 345 -0.61 4.09 7.26
N SER A 346 -1.79 3.56 7.01
CA SER A 346 -2.32 3.07 5.74
C SER A 346 -1.79 1.69 5.31
N CYS A 347 -2.38 1.09 4.26
CA CYS A 347 -1.89 -0.15 3.67
C CYS A 347 -0.47 -0.05 3.12
N THR A 348 0.03 1.16 2.90
CA THR A 348 1.38 1.40 2.36
C THR A 348 2.43 1.30 3.46
N ASN A 349 2.25 2.03 4.57
CA ASN A 349 3.26 2.16 5.62
C ASN A 349 2.63 2.15 7.04
N GLY A 350 1.79 1.18 7.31
CA GLY A 350 1.23 0.91 8.64
C GLY A 350 1.69 -0.43 9.24
N ARG A 351 2.77 -1.02 8.73
CA ARG A 351 3.34 -2.29 9.20
C ARG A 351 4.35 -2.07 10.30
N ILE A 352 4.75 -3.14 10.98
CA ILE A 352 5.62 -3.04 12.16
C ILE A 352 6.96 -2.34 11.87
N GLU A 353 7.59 -2.60 10.73
CA GLU A 353 8.86 -1.97 10.36
C GLU A 353 8.69 -0.46 10.09
N ASP A 354 7.57 -0.05 9.50
CA ASP A 354 7.22 1.35 9.29
C ASP A 354 7.11 2.10 10.63
N LEU A 355 6.43 1.46 11.60
CA LEU A 355 6.27 2.02 12.95
C LEU A 355 7.60 2.08 13.71
N ARG A 356 8.45 1.05 13.61
CA ARG A 356 9.80 1.06 14.18
C ARG A 356 10.64 2.20 13.62
N ALA A 357 10.66 2.38 12.29
CA ALA A 357 11.42 3.45 11.64
C ALA A 357 10.94 4.84 12.08
N ALA A 358 9.64 5.06 12.20
CA ALA A 358 9.07 6.31 12.69
C ALA A 358 9.34 6.53 14.18
N ALA A 359 9.24 5.48 15.01
CA ALA A 359 9.49 5.54 16.45
C ALA A 359 10.95 5.86 16.77
N GLU A 360 11.90 5.31 15.99
CA GLU A 360 13.33 5.60 16.15
C GLU A 360 13.61 7.10 15.95
N VAL A 361 12.97 7.73 14.97
CA VAL A 361 13.07 9.18 14.73
C VAL A 361 12.40 9.97 15.85
N ALA A 362 11.25 9.50 16.36
CA ALA A 362 10.48 10.21 17.38
C ALA A 362 11.08 10.11 18.80
N LYS A 363 11.88 9.07 19.06
CA LYS A 363 12.42 8.75 20.40
C LYS A 363 13.16 9.92 21.02
N GLY A 364 12.70 10.35 22.21
CA GLY A 364 13.29 11.44 22.98
C GLY A 364 13.02 12.86 22.45
N TYR A 365 12.23 12.98 21.38
CA TYR A 365 11.79 14.26 20.83
C TYR A 365 10.34 14.57 21.24
N LYS A 366 9.86 15.75 20.86
CA LYS A 366 8.47 16.16 21.04
C LYS A 366 7.90 16.66 19.72
N VAL A 367 6.67 16.31 19.44
CA VAL A 367 5.89 16.87 18.34
C VAL A 367 5.75 18.37 18.52
N SER A 368 5.88 19.14 17.46
CA SER A 368 5.67 20.59 17.45
C SER A 368 4.27 20.93 17.95
N ASP A 369 4.14 21.93 18.82
CA ASP A 369 2.84 22.41 19.34
C ASP A 369 1.86 22.87 18.23
N LYS A 370 2.36 23.04 16.99
CA LYS A 370 1.57 23.43 15.82
C LYS A 370 1.04 22.25 15.01
N VAL A 371 1.47 21.03 15.32
CA VAL A 371 1.20 19.83 14.52
C VAL A 371 0.35 18.85 15.30
N THR A 372 -0.71 18.36 14.69
CA THR A 372 -1.41 17.16 15.14
C THR A 372 -0.78 15.95 14.43
N ALA A 373 -0.29 15.00 15.20
CA ALA A 373 0.35 13.81 14.64
C ALA A 373 -0.35 12.53 15.11
N ILE A 374 -0.78 11.70 14.18
CA ILE A 374 -1.44 10.42 14.47
C ILE A 374 -0.64 9.25 13.92
N VAL A 375 -0.62 8.16 14.67
CA VAL A 375 -0.04 6.87 14.26
C VAL A 375 -1.12 5.81 14.31
N VAL A 376 -1.34 5.15 13.19
CA VAL A 376 -2.40 4.17 13.00
C VAL A 376 -1.78 2.84 12.54
N PRO A 377 -1.71 1.82 13.40
CA PRO A 377 -1.28 0.48 13.02
C PRO A 377 -2.17 -0.08 11.90
N GLY A 378 -1.57 -0.83 10.97
CA GLY A 378 -2.31 -1.40 9.84
C GLY A 378 -3.22 -2.58 10.22
N SER A 379 -2.99 -3.24 11.35
CA SER A 379 -3.80 -4.34 11.86
C SER A 379 -3.76 -4.40 13.38
N GLY A 380 -4.68 -5.16 13.99
CA GLY A 380 -4.65 -5.43 15.42
C GLY A 380 -3.39 -6.20 15.84
N ARG A 381 -2.88 -7.09 15.00
CA ARG A 381 -1.62 -7.81 15.25
C ARG A 381 -0.42 -6.86 15.26
N VAL A 382 -0.32 -5.96 14.27
CA VAL A 382 0.73 -4.91 14.27
C VAL A 382 0.63 -4.05 15.51
N LYS A 383 -0.58 -3.68 15.93
CA LYS A 383 -0.80 -2.87 17.14
C LYS A 383 -0.27 -3.56 18.37
N ILE A 384 -0.64 -4.83 18.60
CA ILE A 384 -0.17 -5.62 19.74
C ILE A 384 1.35 -5.75 19.72
N GLN A 385 1.93 -6.13 18.57
CA GLN A 385 3.38 -6.25 18.44
C GLN A 385 4.09 -4.92 18.74
N ALA A 386 3.58 -3.80 18.24
CA ALA A 386 4.14 -2.48 18.50
C ALA A 386 4.06 -2.10 19.99
N GLU A 387 2.97 -2.47 20.68
CA GLU A 387 2.79 -2.25 22.12
C GLU A 387 3.72 -3.17 22.94
N GLU A 388 3.90 -4.41 22.55
CA GLU A 388 4.87 -5.35 23.18
C GLU A 388 6.32 -4.85 23.03
N GLU A 389 6.64 -4.19 21.91
CA GLU A 389 7.96 -3.56 21.67
C GLU A 389 8.09 -2.18 22.32
N GLY A 390 7.03 -1.63 22.91
CA GLY A 390 7.01 -0.31 23.56
C GLY A 390 7.02 0.87 22.59
N LEU A 391 6.69 0.64 21.30
CA LEU A 391 6.66 1.72 20.29
C LEU A 391 5.55 2.74 20.59
N ASP A 392 4.41 2.29 21.10
CA ASP A 392 3.31 3.14 21.53
C ASP A 392 3.72 4.11 22.64
N ILE A 393 4.57 3.66 23.58
CA ILE A 393 5.11 4.52 24.64
C ILE A 393 5.97 5.62 24.03
N ILE A 394 6.87 5.28 23.10
CA ILE A 394 7.71 6.25 22.40
C ILE A 394 6.86 7.31 21.70
N PHE A 395 5.85 6.89 20.95
CA PHE A 395 4.95 7.80 20.25
C PHE A 395 4.14 8.69 21.19
N LYS A 396 3.54 8.11 22.24
CA LYS A 396 2.77 8.86 23.25
C LYS A 396 3.66 9.87 24.00
N GLU A 397 4.85 9.46 24.40
CA GLU A 397 5.83 10.34 25.05
C GLU A 397 6.26 11.48 24.10
N ALA A 398 6.42 11.21 22.81
CA ALA A 398 6.73 12.23 21.83
C ALA A 398 5.54 13.17 21.54
N GLY A 399 4.30 12.78 21.89
CA GLY A 399 3.09 13.60 21.69
C GLY A 399 2.30 13.21 20.45
N PHE A 400 2.55 12.05 19.84
CA PHE A 400 1.69 11.47 18.81
C PHE A 400 0.44 10.85 19.44
N GLU A 401 -0.68 10.91 18.74
CA GLU A 401 -1.88 10.16 19.10
C GLU A 401 -1.75 8.72 18.58
N TRP A 402 -1.63 7.75 19.50
CA TRP A 402 -1.67 6.32 19.19
C TRP A 402 -3.11 5.87 19.00
N ARG A 403 -3.41 5.30 17.82
CA ARG A 403 -4.77 5.00 17.39
C ARG A 403 -5.04 3.49 17.28
N GLU A 404 -6.30 3.13 17.10
CA GLU A 404 -6.72 1.78 16.75
C GLU A 404 -6.44 1.46 15.26
N ALA A 405 -6.34 0.16 14.94
CA ALA A 405 -6.03 -0.32 13.60
C ALA A 405 -7.13 0.01 12.58
N GLY A 406 -6.74 0.46 11.38
CA GLY A 406 -7.66 0.76 10.28
C GLY A 406 -7.01 1.58 9.17
N CYS A 407 -7.77 1.89 8.12
CA CYS A 407 -7.32 2.72 7.01
C CYS A 407 -7.17 4.20 7.36
N SER A 408 -7.92 4.69 8.37
CA SER A 408 -7.84 6.07 8.86
C SER A 408 -7.93 7.09 7.70
N MET A 409 -6.97 8.00 7.62
CA MET A 409 -6.93 9.07 6.62
C MET A 409 -6.64 8.62 5.19
N CYS A 410 -6.44 7.32 4.92
CA CYS A 410 -6.09 6.86 3.57
C CYS A 410 -7.16 7.26 2.51
N LEU A 411 -8.44 7.21 2.86
CA LEU A 411 -9.57 7.53 1.97
C LEU A 411 -10.58 8.54 2.57
N ALA A 412 -10.39 8.97 3.80
CA ALA A 412 -11.31 9.90 4.49
C ALA A 412 -12.78 9.43 4.53
N MET A 413 -13.01 8.13 4.73
CA MET A 413 -14.34 7.53 4.88
C MET A 413 -14.72 7.30 6.35
N ASN A 414 -13.95 7.81 7.27
CA ASN A 414 -14.11 7.76 8.72
C ASN A 414 -13.83 9.15 9.32
N PRO A 415 -13.93 9.35 10.63
CA PRO A 415 -13.76 10.68 11.25
C PRO A 415 -12.35 11.28 11.12
N ASP A 416 -11.34 10.49 10.72
CA ASP A 416 -9.97 10.98 10.55
C ASP A 416 -9.83 11.69 9.20
N VAL A 417 -10.08 12.99 9.18
CA VAL A 417 -10.06 13.83 7.98
C VAL A 417 -9.33 15.15 8.22
N LEU A 418 -8.66 15.64 7.18
CA LEU A 418 -8.12 17.00 7.19
C LEU A 418 -9.23 18.04 7.06
N GLN A 419 -9.07 19.15 7.76
CA GLN A 419 -9.87 20.33 7.54
C GLN A 419 -9.38 21.12 6.32
N PRO A 420 -10.24 21.89 5.65
CA PRO A 420 -9.86 22.70 4.50
C PRO A 420 -8.66 23.59 4.82
N GLY A 421 -7.64 23.54 3.95
CA GLY A 421 -6.40 24.30 4.09
C GLY A 421 -5.32 23.62 4.93
N GLN A 422 -5.63 22.63 5.75
CA GLN A 422 -4.61 21.89 6.50
C GLN A 422 -3.66 21.13 5.57
N ARG A 423 -2.38 21.15 5.93
CA ARG A 423 -1.28 20.52 5.21
C ARG A 423 -0.77 19.31 6.00
N CYS A 424 -0.71 18.17 5.34
CA CYS A 424 -0.33 16.90 5.96
C CYS A 424 0.92 16.29 5.32
N ALA A 425 1.89 15.90 6.16
CA ALA A 425 2.91 14.92 5.78
C ALA A 425 2.34 13.52 6.04
N SER A 426 2.22 12.70 5.00
CA SER A 426 1.46 11.46 5.03
C SER A 426 2.24 10.28 4.46
N THR A 427 2.15 9.14 5.13
CA THR A 427 2.71 7.88 4.63
C THR A 427 1.74 7.09 3.75
N SER A 428 0.58 7.66 3.39
CA SER A 428 -0.36 7.05 2.45
C SER A 428 0.23 6.96 1.02
N ASN A 429 -0.53 6.40 0.09
CA ASN A 429 -0.12 6.14 -1.28
C ASN A 429 -0.61 7.18 -2.29
N ARG A 430 -1.68 7.92 -1.98
CA ARG A 430 -2.33 8.89 -2.87
C ARG A 430 -2.54 10.23 -2.18
N ASN A 431 -2.40 11.30 -2.96
CA ASN A 431 -2.53 12.68 -2.48
C ASN A 431 -3.30 13.60 -3.45
N PHE A 432 -4.20 13.06 -4.27
CA PHE A 432 -5.02 13.92 -5.12
C PHE A 432 -5.97 14.82 -4.29
N GLU A 433 -6.49 15.86 -4.92
CA GLU A 433 -7.34 16.86 -4.31
C GLU A 433 -8.49 16.23 -3.49
N GLY A 434 -8.56 16.54 -2.20
CA GLY A 434 -9.60 16.05 -1.30
C GLY A 434 -9.45 14.62 -0.79
N ARG A 435 -8.40 13.88 -1.15
CA ARG A 435 -8.20 12.47 -0.76
C ARG A 435 -8.27 12.22 0.74
N GLN A 436 -7.66 13.07 1.54
CA GLN A 436 -7.65 12.98 3.01
C GLN A 436 -8.61 13.98 3.68
N GLY A 437 -9.56 14.51 2.94
CA GLY A 437 -10.53 15.50 3.39
C GLY A 437 -10.64 16.67 2.39
N ARG A 438 -11.84 17.21 2.24
CA ARG A 438 -12.13 18.30 1.29
C ARG A 438 -11.24 19.52 1.55
N GLY A 439 -10.44 19.93 0.57
CA GLY A 439 -9.52 21.06 0.67
C GLY A 439 -8.26 20.76 1.49
N GLY A 440 -8.05 19.51 1.94
CA GLY A 440 -6.81 19.07 2.57
C GLY A 440 -5.66 18.97 1.58
N ARG A 441 -4.46 19.31 2.02
CA ARG A 441 -3.23 19.39 1.22
C ARG A 441 -2.25 18.32 1.69
N THR A 442 -2.10 17.24 0.92
CA THR A 442 -1.32 16.07 1.33
C THR A 442 -0.02 15.97 0.57
N HIS A 443 1.08 15.77 1.29
CA HIS A 443 2.40 15.43 0.77
C HIS A 443 2.74 13.99 1.16
N LEU A 444 3.13 13.16 0.19
CA LEU A 444 3.57 11.81 0.44
C LEU A 444 5.05 11.79 0.83
N VAL A 445 5.35 11.09 1.91
CA VAL A 445 6.70 10.93 2.47
C VAL A 445 6.88 9.55 3.10
N SER A 446 8.13 9.19 3.41
CA SER A 446 8.43 7.99 4.18
C SER A 446 8.04 8.12 5.67
N PRO A 447 7.88 7.01 6.42
CA PRO A 447 7.56 7.03 7.85
C PRO A 447 8.55 7.86 8.68
N ALA A 448 9.84 7.73 8.42
CA ALA A 448 10.89 8.49 9.10
C ALA A 448 10.76 10.00 8.83
N MET A 449 10.52 10.39 7.56
CA MET A 449 10.30 11.80 7.21
C MET A 449 9.02 12.36 7.81
N ALA A 450 7.95 11.57 7.89
CA ALA A 450 6.72 11.98 8.55
C ALA A 450 6.94 12.26 10.04
N ALA A 451 7.66 11.37 10.73
CA ALA A 451 8.00 11.57 12.14
C ALA A 451 8.89 12.80 12.36
N ALA A 452 9.93 12.99 11.53
CA ALA A 452 10.79 14.16 11.59
C ALA A 452 10.01 15.46 11.33
N ALA A 453 9.09 15.45 10.37
CA ALA A 453 8.24 16.59 10.07
C ALA A 453 7.28 16.92 11.22
N ALA A 454 6.75 15.92 11.93
CA ALA A 454 5.92 16.14 13.13
C ALA A 454 6.68 16.92 14.22
N ILE A 455 7.96 16.59 14.41
CA ILE A 455 8.81 17.21 15.44
C ILE A 455 9.16 18.64 15.08
N HIS A 456 9.51 18.91 13.83
CA HIS A 456 9.97 20.25 13.40
C HIS A 456 8.84 21.18 12.93
N GLY A 457 7.66 20.64 12.58
CA GLY A 457 6.56 21.43 12.00
C GLY A 457 6.77 21.81 10.54
N HIS A 458 7.77 21.23 9.88
CA HIS A 458 8.09 21.38 8.45
C HIS A 458 8.86 20.15 7.97
N PHE A 459 9.04 19.98 6.64
CA PHE A 459 9.82 18.87 6.12
C PHE A 459 11.29 18.97 6.48
N VAL A 460 11.92 17.83 6.77
CA VAL A 460 13.31 17.69 7.20
C VAL A 460 13.99 16.58 6.44
N ASP A 461 15.24 16.78 6.06
CA ASP A 461 16.08 15.71 5.51
C ASP A 461 16.53 14.76 6.62
N VAL A 462 15.99 13.54 6.61
CA VAL A 462 16.27 12.53 7.64
C VAL A 462 17.69 11.96 7.57
N ARG A 463 18.44 12.23 6.50
CA ARG A 463 19.84 11.81 6.39
C ARG A 463 20.75 12.51 7.40
N ASP A 464 20.36 13.71 7.81
CA ASP A 464 21.04 14.54 8.82
C ASP A 464 20.41 14.40 10.21
N TRP A 465 19.47 13.43 10.40
CA TRP A 465 18.77 13.28 11.67
C TRP A 465 19.70 12.88 12.80
N LYS A 466 19.57 13.54 13.93
CA LYS A 466 20.33 13.22 15.13
C LYS A 466 19.50 12.33 16.05
N PHE A 467 19.74 11.02 15.98
CA PHE A 467 19.09 10.07 16.88
C PHE A 467 19.54 10.34 18.33
N LYS A 468 18.57 10.43 19.24
CA LYS A 468 18.86 10.52 20.67
C LYS A 468 19.12 9.13 21.23
N GLN A 469 20.30 8.91 21.78
CA GLN A 469 20.61 7.69 22.52
C GLN A 469 19.94 7.75 23.90
N GLU A 470 19.54 6.58 24.44
CA GLU A 470 19.15 6.51 25.84
C GLU A 470 20.32 6.95 26.71
N GLU A 471 20.09 7.96 27.57
CA GLU A 471 20.99 8.17 28.69
C GLU A 471 20.85 6.91 29.57
N VAL A 472 21.85 6.05 29.55
CA VAL A 472 21.97 4.96 30.54
C VAL A 472 22.11 5.65 31.88
N VAL A 473 20.99 5.82 32.57
CA VAL A 473 21.01 6.23 33.97
C VAL A 473 21.71 5.11 34.73
N ARG A 474 22.99 5.36 35.06
CA ARG A 474 23.79 4.46 35.87
C ARG A 474 23.41 4.56 37.34
#